data_578806125c8c8de66474f033d5d43215
#
_entry.id   578806125c8c8de66474f033d5d43215
#
_cell.length_a   1.000
_cell.length_b   1.000
_cell.length_c   1.000
_cell.angle_alpha   90.00
_cell.angle_beta   90.00
_cell.angle_gamma   90.00
#
_symmetry.space_group_name_H-M   'P 1'
#
loop_
_entity.id
_entity.type
_entity.pdbx_description
1 polymer ?
#
loop_
_entity_poly.entity_id
_entity_poly.type
_entity_poly.pdbx_seq_one_letter_code
_entity_poly.pdbx_strand_id
1 'polypeptide(L)'
;MNYPRRIICLTEETTETLYLLGEQDRIVGISGYTVRPPEARRDKPKVSAFINAKFDKIMALEPDLVFAFSDLQADIAAELIRRGVNVFTFNQRSVDEILDMILTVGRVVGSGRANALVDELTTGLDAIRASASKFPFRPRVYFEEWYDPLISGIRWVDELIEIAGGETVFPELRKQQAAKDRIIDFGRVIEANPQVIIGSWCGRQVKKNVIRGRDGWDKIDAVRDGHIYEVKSTYILQPGPASLTEGIRQIHAILAHVVGVQIPDELRPLEKQDAMLASGVKSNVA
;
A
#
# COMPACT_ATOMS: atom_id res chain seq x y z
N MET A 1 -33.58 -4.99 -6.47
CA MET A 1 -32.74 -3.79 -6.33
C MET A 1 -31.85 -3.66 -7.56
N ASN A 2 -31.73 -2.46 -8.10
CA ASN A 2 -30.81 -2.22 -9.21
C ASN A 2 -29.46 -1.77 -8.61
N TYR A 3 -28.48 -2.68 -8.60
CA TYR A 3 -27.11 -2.36 -8.23
C TYR A 3 -26.40 -1.60 -9.36
N PRO A 4 -25.35 -0.81 -9.06
CA PRO A 4 -24.54 -0.15 -10.08
C PRO A 4 -23.98 -1.14 -11.10
N ARG A 5 -24.00 -0.75 -12.37
CA ARG A 5 -23.57 -1.60 -13.50
C ARG A 5 -22.43 -0.99 -14.31
N ARG A 6 -22.24 0.33 -14.22
CA ARG A 6 -21.23 1.08 -14.97
C ARG A 6 -20.38 1.89 -13.99
N ILE A 7 -19.38 1.21 -13.41
CA ILE A 7 -18.59 1.73 -12.32
C ILE A 7 -17.26 2.28 -12.84
N ILE A 8 -16.89 3.46 -12.37
CA ILE A 8 -15.54 4.00 -12.56
C ILE A 8 -14.81 3.98 -11.22
N CYS A 9 -13.57 3.49 -11.23
CA CYS A 9 -12.66 3.50 -10.10
C CYS A 9 -11.56 4.53 -10.33
N LEU A 10 -11.56 5.62 -9.55
CA LEU A 10 -10.55 6.68 -9.68
C LEU A 10 -9.22 6.31 -8.98
N THR A 11 -9.20 5.16 -8.29
CA THR A 11 -8.03 4.63 -7.59
C THR A 11 -7.88 3.13 -7.79
N GLU A 12 -6.73 2.61 -7.42
CA GLU A 12 -6.32 1.22 -7.66
C GLU A 12 -7.04 0.25 -6.73
N GLU A 13 -7.19 0.61 -5.44
CA GLU A 13 -7.74 -0.26 -4.39
C GLU A 13 -9.18 -0.68 -4.66
N THR A 14 -10.03 0.22 -5.17
CA THR A 14 -11.41 -0.12 -5.52
C THR A 14 -11.49 -0.96 -6.80
N THR A 15 -10.56 -0.76 -7.75
CA THR A 15 -10.43 -1.62 -8.94
C THR A 15 -10.08 -3.04 -8.51
N GLU A 16 -9.02 -3.21 -7.72
CA GLU A 16 -8.58 -4.53 -7.26
C GLU A 16 -9.67 -5.23 -6.43
N THR A 17 -10.34 -4.50 -5.55
CA THR A 17 -11.47 -5.02 -4.75
C THR A 17 -12.58 -5.59 -5.64
N LEU A 18 -13.02 -4.85 -6.67
CA LEU A 18 -14.07 -5.33 -7.59
C LEU A 18 -13.64 -6.58 -8.37
N TYR A 19 -12.36 -6.69 -8.76
CA TYR A 19 -11.83 -7.90 -9.37
C TYR A 19 -11.87 -9.10 -8.42
N LEU A 20 -11.46 -8.92 -7.17
CA LEU A 20 -11.50 -9.96 -6.15
C LEU A 20 -12.93 -10.39 -5.78
N LEU A 21 -13.87 -9.48 -5.89
CA LEU A 21 -15.30 -9.76 -5.70
C LEU A 21 -15.96 -10.45 -6.91
N GLY A 22 -15.27 -10.54 -8.06
CA GLY A 22 -15.83 -11.08 -9.31
C GLY A 22 -16.74 -10.09 -10.05
N GLU A 23 -16.63 -8.80 -9.77
CA GLU A 23 -17.48 -7.73 -10.30
C GLU A 23 -16.77 -6.88 -11.38
N GLN A 24 -15.68 -7.36 -11.94
CA GLN A 24 -14.84 -6.66 -12.92
C GLN A 24 -15.58 -6.24 -14.21
N ASP A 25 -16.64 -6.95 -14.56
CA ASP A 25 -17.42 -6.64 -15.78
C ASP A 25 -18.20 -5.33 -15.65
N ARG A 26 -18.46 -4.88 -14.42
CA ARG A 26 -19.10 -3.60 -14.13
C ARG A 26 -18.15 -2.41 -14.25
N ILE A 27 -16.84 -2.65 -14.28
CA ILE A 27 -15.85 -1.57 -14.38
C ILE A 27 -15.78 -1.08 -15.82
N VAL A 28 -16.15 0.18 -16.04
CA VAL A 28 -16.10 0.85 -17.35
C VAL A 28 -14.94 1.82 -17.49
N GLY A 29 -14.27 2.20 -16.38
CA GLY A 29 -13.10 3.07 -16.41
C GLY A 29 -12.29 2.98 -15.12
N ILE A 30 -10.97 3.21 -15.23
CA ILE A 30 -10.02 3.10 -14.13
C ILE A 30 -9.05 4.28 -14.09
N SER A 31 -8.34 4.42 -12.96
CA SER A 31 -7.17 5.30 -12.86
C SER A 31 -6.04 4.85 -13.79
N GLY A 32 -5.32 5.80 -14.37
CA GLY A 32 -4.10 5.53 -15.14
C GLY A 32 -2.96 4.95 -14.32
N TYR A 33 -3.03 5.08 -12.99
CA TYR A 33 -2.07 4.48 -12.06
C TYR A 33 -2.40 3.04 -11.66
N THR A 34 -3.58 2.54 -12.02
CA THR A 34 -3.96 1.14 -11.78
C THR A 34 -2.97 0.20 -12.49
N VAL A 35 -2.29 -0.64 -11.71
CA VAL A 35 -1.40 -1.71 -12.21
C VAL A 35 -1.87 -3.09 -11.78
N ARG A 36 -2.83 -3.15 -10.86
CA ARG A 36 -3.36 -4.39 -10.29
C ARG A 36 -4.88 -4.46 -10.40
N PRO A 37 -5.43 -5.60 -10.80
CA PRO A 37 -4.68 -6.69 -11.43
C PRO A 37 -4.21 -6.26 -12.85
N PRO A 38 -3.21 -6.93 -13.46
CA PRO A 38 -2.65 -6.54 -14.75
C PRO A 38 -3.70 -6.48 -15.88
N GLU A 39 -4.73 -7.30 -15.81
CA GLU A 39 -5.86 -7.35 -16.74
C GLU A 39 -6.62 -6.02 -16.75
N ALA A 40 -6.87 -5.43 -15.59
CA ALA A 40 -7.55 -4.14 -15.48
C ALA A 40 -6.82 -3.07 -16.30
N ARG A 41 -5.49 -3.02 -16.17
CA ARG A 41 -4.67 -2.05 -16.90
C ARG A 41 -4.73 -2.27 -18.42
N ARG A 42 -4.80 -3.53 -18.88
CA ARG A 42 -4.87 -3.88 -20.29
C ARG A 42 -6.24 -3.58 -20.88
N ASP A 43 -7.30 -3.96 -20.16
CA ASP A 43 -8.63 -4.11 -20.73
C ASP A 43 -9.56 -2.91 -20.44
N LYS A 44 -9.25 -2.07 -19.45
CA LYS A 44 -10.12 -0.97 -19.03
C LYS A 44 -9.59 0.40 -19.48
N PRO A 45 -10.48 1.31 -19.94
CA PRO A 45 -10.14 2.69 -20.28
C PRO A 45 -9.54 3.45 -19.08
N LYS A 46 -8.45 4.23 -19.30
CA LYS A 46 -7.86 5.12 -18.30
C LYS A 46 -8.52 6.48 -18.40
N VAL A 47 -9.19 6.89 -17.32
CA VAL A 47 -10.01 8.12 -17.28
C VAL A 47 -9.50 9.18 -16.32
N SER A 48 -8.55 8.84 -15.45
CA SER A 48 -7.97 9.75 -14.45
C SER A 48 -6.49 9.48 -14.24
N ALA A 49 -5.81 10.45 -13.61
CA ALA A 49 -4.52 10.30 -12.98
C ALA A 49 -4.66 10.92 -11.59
N PHE A 50 -4.61 10.18 -10.55
CA PHE A 50 -4.93 10.40 -9.13
C PHE A 50 -5.67 11.73 -8.79
N ILE A 51 -5.01 12.90 -9.01
CA ILE A 51 -5.56 14.26 -8.75
C ILE A 51 -6.12 14.94 -10.02
N ASN A 52 -6.15 14.26 -11.16
CA ASN A 52 -6.67 14.80 -12.42
C ASN A 52 -7.62 13.80 -13.06
N ALA A 53 -8.75 14.29 -13.59
CA ALA A 53 -9.74 13.47 -14.27
C ALA A 53 -10.04 14.00 -15.68
N LYS A 54 -10.30 13.08 -16.59
CA LYS A 54 -10.76 13.39 -17.97
C LYS A 54 -12.27 13.33 -18.00
N PHE A 55 -12.94 14.40 -17.56
CA PHE A 55 -14.39 14.43 -17.37
C PHE A 55 -15.18 14.01 -18.62
N ASP A 56 -14.80 14.47 -19.80
CA ASP A 56 -15.49 14.10 -21.04
C ASP A 56 -15.38 12.60 -21.33
N LYS A 57 -14.23 11.99 -21.04
CA LYS A 57 -14.07 10.54 -21.12
C LYS A 57 -14.94 9.81 -20.09
N ILE A 58 -14.99 10.33 -18.87
CA ILE A 58 -15.83 9.75 -17.80
C ILE A 58 -17.30 9.80 -18.25
N MET A 59 -17.78 10.96 -18.69
CA MET A 59 -19.17 11.14 -19.10
C MET A 59 -19.53 10.30 -20.32
N ALA A 60 -18.63 10.15 -21.29
CA ALA A 60 -18.83 9.28 -22.47
C ALA A 60 -18.96 7.78 -22.10
N LEU A 61 -18.50 7.38 -20.92
CA LEU A 61 -18.68 6.01 -20.41
C LEU A 61 -20.00 5.83 -19.65
N GLU A 62 -20.84 6.88 -19.54
CA GLU A 62 -22.15 6.86 -18.88
C GLU A 62 -22.12 6.10 -17.53
N PRO A 63 -21.27 6.49 -16.56
CA PRO A 63 -21.19 5.80 -15.29
C PRO A 63 -22.43 6.05 -14.45
N ASP A 64 -22.89 5.01 -13.76
CA ASP A 64 -23.94 5.12 -12.74
C ASP A 64 -23.36 5.25 -11.33
N LEU A 65 -22.05 4.94 -11.16
CA LEU A 65 -21.30 5.13 -9.92
C LEU A 65 -19.83 5.41 -10.20
N VAL A 66 -19.23 6.30 -9.42
CA VAL A 66 -17.78 6.55 -9.35
C VAL A 66 -17.29 6.31 -7.94
N PHE A 67 -16.28 5.47 -7.77
CA PHE A 67 -15.51 5.36 -6.54
C PHE A 67 -14.32 6.31 -6.57
N ALA A 68 -14.19 7.11 -5.52
CA ALA A 68 -13.13 8.09 -5.31
C ALA A 68 -12.45 7.87 -3.96
N PHE A 69 -11.33 8.57 -3.72
CA PHE A 69 -10.55 8.44 -2.50
C PHE A 69 -10.08 9.79 -1.97
N SER A 70 -10.36 10.03 -0.70
CA SER A 70 -9.88 11.13 0.13
C SER A 70 -10.20 12.56 -0.36
N ASP A 71 -9.77 13.53 0.44
CA ASP A 71 -9.81 14.95 0.17
C ASP A 71 -9.01 15.35 -1.10
N LEU A 72 -7.99 14.57 -1.46
CA LEU A 72 -7.21 14.81 -2.67
C LEU A 72 -8.02 14.71 -3.96
N GLN A 73 -9.16 14.02 -3.94
CA GLN A 73 -10.09 13.91 -5.07
C GLN A 73 -11.39 14.71 -4.86
N ALA A 74 -11.46 15.58 -3.84
CA ALA A 74 -12.68 16.33 -3.51
C ALA A 74 -13.18 17.18 -4.69
N ASP A 75 -12.31 17.88 -5.40
CA ASP A 75 -12.69 18.71 -6.56
C ASP A 75 -13.19 17.85 -7.72
N ILE A 76 -12.59 16.68 -7.94
CA ILE A 76 -13.07 15.72 -8.96
C ILE A 76 -14.45 15.21 -8.59
N ALA A 77 -14.66 14.83 -7.33
CA ALA A 77 -15.96 14.37 -6.83
C ALA A 77 -17.02 15.44 -6.96
N ALA A 78 -16.72 16.69 -6.58
CA ALA A 78 -17.62 17.83 -6.69
C ALA A 78 -18.05 18.10 -8.15
N GLU A 79 -17.11 18.03 -9.09
CA GLU A 79 -17.42 18.23 -10.51
C GLU A 79 -18.27 17.08 -11.09
N LEU A 80 -17.99 15.84 -10.70
CA LEU A 80 -18.81 14.69 -11.13
C LEU A 80 -20.23 14.77 -10.58
N ILE A 81 -20.39 15.21 -9.32
CA ILE A 81 -21.72 15.43 -8.73
C ILE A 81 -22.49 16.53 -9.49
N ARG A 82 -21.84 17.64 -9.87
CA ARG A 82 -22.47 18.70 -10.69
C ARG A 82 -22.94 18.18 -12.05
N ARG A 83 -22.27 17.17 -12.59
CA ARG A 83 -22.62 16.50 -13.85
C ARG A 83 -23.67 15.38 -13.67
N GLY A 84 -24.22 15.20 -12.47
CA GLY A 84 -25.27 14.22 -12.19
C GLY A 84 -24.78 12.79 -11.93
N VAL A 85 -23.49 12.59 -11.71
CA VAL A 85 -22.91 11.27 -11.43
C VAL A 85 -22.93 11.00 -9.92
N ASN A 86 -23.34 9.78 -9.52
CA ASN A 86 -23.21 9.34 -8.14
C ASN A 86 -21.75 9.08 -7.81
N VAL A 87 -21.25 9.65 -6.72
CA VAL A 87 -19.87 9.47 -6.25
C VAL A 87 -19.87 8.91 -4.84
N PHE A 88 -19.13 7.85 -4.62
CA PHE A 88 -18.83 7.32 -3.29
C PHE A 88 -17.35 7.53 -3.00
N THR A 89 -17.03 8.36 -2.01
CA THR A 89 -15.66 8.68 -1.64
C THR A 89 -15.25 7.92 -0.38
N PHE A 90 -14.17 7.17 -0.46
CA PHE A 90 -13.55 6.51 0.67
C PHE A 90 -12.44 7.36 1.29
N ASN A 91 -12.09 7.08 2.55
CA ASN A 91 -11.04 7.82 3.27
C ASN A 91 -10.32 6.92 4.29
N GLN A 92 -10.16 5.64 3.97
CA GLN A 92 -9.51 4.66 4.85
C GLN A 92 -8.04 5.00 5.10
N ARG A 93 -7.61 4.90 6.36
CA ARG A 93 -6.26 5.21 6.82
C ARG A 93 -5.67 4.12 7.74
N SER A 94 -6.43 3.09 8.09
CA SER A 94 -6.00 1.97 8.93
C SER A 94 -6.29 0.63 8.25
N VAL A 95 -5.72 -0.45 8.77
CA VAL A 95 -5.98 -1.81 8.30
C VAL A 95 -7.47 -2.15 8.45
N ASP A 96 -8.08 -1.83 9.58
CA ASP A 96 -9.52 -2.08 9.81
C ASP A 96 -10.38 -1.29 8.82
N GLU A 97 -10.06 -0.02 8.58
CA GLU A 97 -10.79 0.81 7.62
C GLU A 97 -10.63 0.31 6.17
N ILE A 98 -9.50 -0.34 5.83
CA ILE A 98 -9.35 -1.00 4.52
C ILE A 98 -10.30 -2.19 4.41
N LEU A 99 -10.42 -3.01 5.45
CA LEU A 99 -11.36 -4.14 5.50
C LEU A 99 -12.82 -3.64 5.40
N ASP A 100 -13.16 -2.56 6.11
CA ASP A 100 -14.47 -1.91 6.03
C ASP A 100 -14.77 -1.33 4.65
N MET A 101 -13.77 -0.77 3.96
CA MET A 101 -13.90 -0.30 2.58
C MET A 101 -14.26 -1.47 1.66
N ILE A 102 -13.60 -2.62 1.77
CA ILE A 102 -13.87 -3.82 0.97
C ILE A 102 -15.31 -4.32 1.21
N LEU A 103 -15.76 -4.38 2.47
CA LEU A 103 -17.15 -4.73 2.82
C LEU A 103 -18.14 -3.74 2.23
N THR A 104 -17.83 -2.44 2.30
CA THR A 104 -18.71 -1.38 1.79
C THR A 104 -18.82 -1.43 0.27
N VAL A 105 -17.71 -1.61 -0.46
CA VAL A 105 -17.74 -1.84 -1.91
C VAL A 105 -18.63 -3.02 -2.24
N GLY A 106 -18.46 -4.15 -1.55
CA GLY A 106 -19.29 -5.33 -1.76
C GLY A 106 -20.79 -5.08 -1.53
N ARG A 107 -21.15 -4.36 -0.48
CA ARG A 107 -22.56 -3.98 -0.19
C ARG A 107 -23.12 -3.06 -1.27
N VAL A 108 -22.36 -2.06 -1.71
CA VAL A 108 -22.78 -1.12 -2.75
C VAL A 108 -23.05 -1.81 -4.08
N VAL A 109 -22.23 -2.79 -4.44
CA VAL A 109 -22.42 -3.56 -5.71
C VAL A 109 -23.30 -4.81 -5.53
N GLY A 110 -23.71 -5.14 -4.31
CA GLY A 110 -24.54 -6.31 -4.00
C GLY A 110 -23.80 -7.64 -4.16
N SER A 111 -22.49 -7.65 -3.97
CA SER A 111 -21.69 -8.88 -4.04
C SER A 111 -21.86 -9.75 -2.80
N GLY A 112 -22.17 -11.02 -2.98
CA GLY A 112 -22.22 -12.01 -1.90
C GLY A 112 -20.85 -12.44 -1.38
N ARG A 113 -19.75 -12.07 -2.06
CA ARG A 113 -18.39 -12.50 -1.72
C ARG A 113 -17.66 -11.61 -0.71
N ALA A 114 -18.18 -10.44 -0.38
CA ALA A 114 -17.44 -9.44 0.40
C ALA A 114 -17.02 -9.95 1.78
N ASN A 115 -17.91 -10.62 2.51
CA ASN A 115 -17.59 -11.19 3.82
C ASN A 115 -16.49 -12.26 3.71
N ALA A 116 -16.63 -13.21 2.78
CA ALA A 116 -15.62 -14.25 2.57
C ALA A 116 -14.25 -13.66 2.21
N LEU A 117 -14.20 -12.62 1.36
CA LEU A 117 -12.95 -11.95 1.02
C LEU A 117 -12.30 -11.29 2.25
N VAL A 118 -13.08 -10.62 3.09
CA VAL A 118 -12.56 -10.01 4.31
C VAL A 118 -12.08 -11.08 5.30
N ASP A 119 -12.80 -12.18 5.45
CA ASP A 119 -12.37 -13.30 6.30
C ASP A 119 -11.05 -13.93 5.79
N GLU A 120 -10.89 -14.09 4.48
CA GLU A 120 -9.65 -14.57 3.85
C GLU A 120 -8.48 -13.61 4.13
N LEU A 121 -8.67 -12.29 3.97
CA LEU A 121 -7.64 -11.28 4.22
C LEU A 121 -7.26 -11.23 5.72
N THR A 122 -8.25 -11.27 6.60
CA THR A 122 -8.03 -11.27 8.06
C THR A 122 -7.26 -12.53 8.48
N THR A 123 -7.64 -13.70 7.97
CA THR A 123 -6.91 -14.97 8.22
C THR A 123 -5.45 -14.86 7.76
N GLY A 124 -5.20 -14.23 6.60
CA GLY A 124 -3.84 -13.99 6.12
C GLY A 124 -3.02 -13.09 7.06
N LEU A 125 -3.63 -12.00 7.55
CA LEU A 125 -3.00 -11.11 8.53
C LEU A 125 -2.70 -11.83 9.85
N ASP A 126 -3.62 -12.66 10.34
CA ASP A 126 -3.45 -13.42 11.57
C ASP A 126 -2.35 -14.48 11.45
N ALA A 127 -2.22 -15.11 10.29
CA ALA A 127 -1.13 -16.07 10.03
C ALA A 127 0.25 -15.36 10.06
N ILE A 128 0.34 -14.16 9.49
CA ILE A 128 1.56 -13.35 9.56
C ILE A 128 1.85 -12.93 11.01
N ARG A 129 0.85 -12.46 11.77
CA ARG A 129 0.98 -12.10 13.19
C ARG A 129 1.47 -13.29 14.03
N ALA A 130 0.91 -14.47 13.80
CA ALA A 130 1.33 -15.69 14.46
C ALA A 130 2.77 -16.11 14.11
N SER A 131 3.20 -15.90 12.86
CA SER A 131 4.59 -16.11 12.46
C SER A 131 5.52 -15.10 13.11
N ALA A 132 5.16 -13.82 13.09
CA ALA A 132 5.91 -12.72 13.67
C ALA A 132 6.08 -12.83 15.21
N SER A 133 5.12 -13.46 15.91
CA SER A 133 5.23 -13.71 17.36
C SER A 133 6.38 -14.63 17.76
N LYS A 134 6.97 -15.33 16.80
CA LYS A 134 8.13 -16.21 17.00
C LYS A 134 9.47 -15.48 16.82
N PHE A 135 9.46 -14.19 16.45
CA PHE A 135 10.68 -13.43 16.32
C PHE A 135 11.36 -13.21 17.68
N PRO A 136 12.69 -13.35 17.78
CA PRO A 136 13.41 -13.18 19.04
C PRO A 136 13.36 -11.75 19.59
N PHE A 137 13.15 -10.77 18.70
CA PHE A 137 12.92 -9.37 19.00
C PHE A 137 12.18 -8.69 17.83
N ARG A 138 11.65 -7.50 18.08
CA ARG A 138 11.01 -6.66 17.06
C ARG A 138 11.99 -5.62 16.57
N PRO A 139 12.48 -5.69 15.32
CA PRO A 139 13.42 -4.68 14.83
C PRO A 139 12.73 -3.32 14.66
N ARG A 140 13.45 -2.25 15.00
CA ARG A 140 13.01 -0.87 14.78
C ARG A 140 13.07 -0.54 13.30
N VAL A 141 11.93 -0.09 12.75
CA VAL A 141 11.73 0.15 11.32
C VAL A 141 11.46 1.62 11.06
N TYR A 142 12.26 2.22 10.21
CA TYR A 142 11.94 3.48 9.55
C TYR A 142 11.34 3.17 8.18
N PHE A 143 10.09 3.59 7.97
CA PHE A 143 9.45 3.55 6.66
C PHE A 143 9.55 4.92 5.99
N GLU A 144 10.07 4.96 4.76
CA GLU A 144 10.26 6.18 3.99
C GLU A 144 9.32 6.19 2.79
N GLU A 145 8.23 6.95 2.89
CA GLU A 145 7.23 7.13 1.82
C GLU A 145 7.75 8.03 0.70
N TRP A 146 8.62 8.99 1.06
CA TRP A 146 9.25 9.92 0.12
C TRP A 146 10.60 10.39 0.66
N TYR A 147 11.50 10.78 -0.26
CA TYR A 147 12.90 11.02 0.05
C TYR A 147 13.31 12.49 0.16
N ASP A 148 12.50 13.44 -0.37
CA ASP A 148 12.77 14.87 -0.32
C ASP A 148 11.48 15.69 -0.51
N PRO A 149 10.93 16.30 0.57
CA PRO A 149 11.36 16.09 1.96
C PRO A 149 11.14 14.66 2.43
N LEU A 150 11.81 14.24 3.51
CA LEU A 150 11.55 12.93 4.10
C LEU A 150 10.13 12.87 4.64
N ILE A 151 9.36 11.88 4.18
CA ILE A 151 8.01 11.62 4.65
C ILE A 151 8.00 10.22 5.26
N SER A 152 7.57 10.11 6.53
CA SER A 152 7.44 8.83 7.22
C SER A 152 6.19 8.06 6.78
N GLY A 153 6.05 6.81 7.24
CA GLY A 153 4.92 5.94 6.93
C GLY A 153 3.57 6.53 7.30
N ILE A 154 2.55 6.17 6.54
CA ILE A 154 1.15 6.44 6.85
C ILE A 154 0.60 5.33 7.73
N ARG A 155 -0.48 5.59 8.47
CA ARG A 155 -0.98 4.76 9.55
C ARG A 155 -1.13 3.27 9.19
N TRP A 156 -1.77 2.93 8.07
CA TRP A 156 -1.94 1.51 7.72
C TRP A 156 -0.61 0.80 7.45
N VAL A 157 0.41 1.52 6.94
CA VAL A 157 1.75 0.96 6.72
C VAL A 157 2.43 0.67 8.05
N ASP A 158 2.32 1.58 9.01
CA ASP A 158 2.84 1.37 10.37
C ASP A 158 2.15 0.18 11.05
N GLU A 159 0.81 0.06 10.93
CA GLU A 159 0.06 -1.07 11.46
C GLU A 159 0.50 -2.39 10.79
N LEU A 160 0.74 -2.38 9.47
CA LEU A 160 1.24 -3.56 8.75
C LEU A 160 2.68 -3.94 9.17
N ILE A 161 3.55 -2.96 9.43
CA ILE A 161 4.88 -3.22 9.97
C ILE A 161 4.77 -3.91 11.34
N GLU A 162 3.87 -3.45 12.21
CA GLU A 162 3.67 -4.06 13.52
C GLU A 162 3.08 -5.47 13.45
N ILE A 163 2.11 -5.70 12.57
CA ILE A 163 1.55 -7.04 12.30
C ILE A 163 2.66 -7.97 11.77
N ALA A 164 3.54 -7.45 10.90
CA ALA A 164 4.64 -8.19 10.31
C ALA A 164 5.80 -8.48 11.26
N GLY A 165 5.80 -7.92 12.50
CA GLY A 165 6.78 -8.20 13.54
C GLY A 165 7.82 -7.11 13.77
N GLY A 166 7.68 -5.93 13.15
CA GLY A 166 8.52 -4.75 13.39
C GLY A 166 7.97 -3.82 14.47
N GLU A 167 8.74 -2.79 14.78
CA GLU A 167 8.38 -1.65 15.61
C GLU A 167 8.66 -0.37 14.84
N THR A 168 7.66 0.49 14.63
CA THR A 168 7.86 1.74 13.88
C THR A 168 8.54 2.78 14.75
N VAL A 169 9.50 3.54 14.19
CA VAL A 169 10.29 4.52 14.97
C VAL A 169 9.58 5.86 15.18
N PHE A 170 8.48 6.13 14.50
CA PHE A 170 7.70 7.37 14.63
C PHE A 170 6.20 7.11 14.87
N PRO A 171 5.80 6.36 15.93
CA PRO A 171 4.40 5.97 16.17
C PRO A 171 3.49 7.17 16.43
N GLU A 172 4.02 8.31 16.88
CA GLU A 172 3.28 9.54 17.11
C GLU A 172 2.74 10.17 15.82
N LEU A 173 3.35 9.87 14.67
CA LEU A 173 2.93 10.40 13.38
C LEU A 173 1.75 9.63 12.77
N ARG A 174 1.35 8.49 13.32
CA ARG A 174 0.19 7.70 12.85
C ARG A 174 -1.13 8.47 12.79
N LYS A 175 -1.29 9.47 13.65
CA LYS A 175 -2.49 10.32 13.68
C LYS A 175 -2.53 11.34 12.55
N GLN A 176 -1.41 11.55 11.88
CA GLN A 176 -1.28 12.53 10.80
C GLN A 176 -1.71 11.90 9.47
N GLN A 177 -2.76 12.45 8.87
CA GLN A 177 -3.31 11.93 7.60
C GLN A 177 -2.57 12.48 6.39
N ALA A 178 -2.27 13.77 6.37
CA ALA A 178 -1.62 14.41 5.25
C ALA A 178 -0.10 14.16 5.24
N ALA A 179 0.47 13.95 4.06
CA ALA A 179 1.91 13.73 3.88
C ALA A 179 2.75 14.87 4.45
N LYS A 180 2.31 16.14 4.31
CA LYS A 180 3.00 17.32 4.85
C LYS A 180 3.16 17.30 6.38
N ASP A 181 2.25 16.64 7.09
CA ASP A 181 2.25 16.56 8.55
C ASP A 181 3.09 15.36 9.06
N ARG A 182 3.62 14.54 8.14
CA ARG A 182 4.52 13.41 8.41
C ARG A 182 5.94 13.67 7.91
N ILE A 183 6.26 14.94 7.58
CA ILE A 183 7.61 15.35 7.22
C ILE A 183 8.50 15.29 8.48
N ILE A 184 9.67 14.70 8.32
CA ILE A 184 10.69 14.58 9.35
C ILE A 184 12.05 15.08 8.84
N ASP A 185 12.93 15.47 9.74
CA ASP A 185 14.30 15.84 9.39
C ASP A 185 15.26 14.64 9.52
N PHE A 186 16.45 14.78 8.91
CA PHE A 186 17.48 13.74 8.93
C PHE A 186 17.94 13.38 10.35
N GLY A 187 18.03 14.38 11.22
CA GLY A 187 18.52 14.20 12.61
C GLY A 187 17.60 13.28 13.40
N ARG A 188 16.28 13.42 13.25
CA ARG A 188 15.31 12.54 13.92
C ARG A 188 15.48 11.07 13.54
N VAL A 189 15.80 10.77 12.27
CA VAL A 189 16.05 9.38 11.84
C VAL A 189 17.35 8.84 12.45
N ILE A 190 18.39 9.68 12.54
CA ILE A 190 19.67 9.32 13.19
C ILE A 190 19.44 9.02 14.68
N GLU A 191 18.71 9.89 15.40
CA GLU A 191 18.38 9.70 16.81
C GLU A 191 17.55 8.43 17.07
N ALA A 192 16.59 8.15 16.20
CA ALA A 192 15.76 6.95 16.29
C ALA A 192 16.54 5.66 16.01
N ASN A 193 17.68 5.76 15.32
CA ASN A 193 18.59 4.67 14.97
C ASN A 193 17.84 3.38 14.53
N PRO A 194 17.10 3.38 13.43
CA PRO A 194 16.38 2.19 12.95
C PRO A 194 17.35 1.07 12.59
N GLN A 195 16.91 -0.17 12.82
CA GLN A 195 17.62 -1.39 12.41
C GLN A 195 17.25 -1.81 10.99
N VAL A 196 16.14 -1.30 10.47
CA VAL A 196 15.64 -1.56 9.11
C VAL A 196 15.12 -0.26 8.52
N ILE A 197 15.49 0.03 7.27
CA ILE A 197 14.91 1.08 6.46
C ILE A 197 14.14 0.44 5.30
N ILE A 198 12.85 0.75 5.19
CA ILE A 198 12.01 0.32 4.07
C ILE A 198 11.59 1.56 3.30
N GLY A 199 12.10 1.72 2.08
CA GLY A 199 11.66 2.78 1.18
C GLY A 199 10.50 2.32 0.30
N SER A 200 9.57 3.25 0.04
CA SER A 200 8.47 3.03 -0.90
C SER A 200 8.09 4.37 -1.55
N TRP A 201 8.91 4.81 -2.50
CA TRP A 201 8.71 6.10 -3.14
C TRP A 201 7.61 6.02 -4.21
N CYS A 202 6.59 6.85 -4.08
CA CYS A 202 5.42 6.81 -4.95
C CYS A 202 5.80 6.99 -6.42
N GLY A 203 5.60 5.94 -7.23
CA GLY A 203 5.90 5.94 -8.66
C GLY A 203 7.41 5.97 -9.01
N ARG A 204 8.31 5.82 -8.04
CA ARG A 204 9.76 5.84 -8.27
C ARG A 204 10.44 4.64 -7.59
N GLN A 205 11.51 4.17 -8.21
CA GLN A 205 12.38 3.17 -7.61
C GLN A 205 13.20 3.78 -6.47
N VAL A 206 13.31 3.07 -5.36
CA VAL A 206 14.13 3.46 -4.21
C VAL A 206 15.62 3.31 -4.55
N LYS A 207 16.33 4.42 -4.46
CA LYS A 207 17.78 4.44 -4.69
C LYS A 207 18.50 4.24 -3.36
N LYS A 208 18.83 3.02 -3.00
CA LYS A 208 19.51 2.67 -1.74
C LYS A 208 20.81 3.45 -1.50
N ASN A 209 21.56 3.75 -2.57
CA ASN A 209 22.76 4.57 -2.50
C ASN A 209 22.48 6.03 -2.13
N VAL A 210 21.33 6.59 -2.49
CA VAL A 210 20.91 7.93 -2.05
C VAL A 210 20.66 7.93 -0.54
N ILE A 211 19.99 6.88 -0.01
CA ILE A 211 19.76 6.74 1.42
C ILE A 211 21.09 6.59 2.17
N ARG A 212 22.00 5.73 1.69
CA ARG A 212 23.33 5.51 2.29
C ARG A 212 24.22 6.75 2.29
N GLY A 213 24.10 7.59 1.28
CA GLY A 213 24.95 8.76 1.08
C GLY A 213 24.49 10.02 1.84
N ARG A 214 23.47 9.95 2.69
CA ARG A 214 23.00 11.07 3.49
C ARG A 214 23.97 11.36 4.64
N ASP A 215 24.22 12.63 4.92
CA ASP A 215 25.16 13.05 5.97
C ASP A 215 24.76 12.49 7.35
N GLY A 216 25.70 11.80 7.99
CA GLY A 216 25.54 11.22 9.33
C GLY A 216 24.73 9.92 9.39
N TRP A 217 24.18 9.44 8.25
CA TRP A 217 23.39 8.21 8.22
C TRP A 217 24.25 6.94 8.25
N ASP A 218 25.55 7.04 8.02
CA ASP A 218 26.53 5.97 8.24
C ASP A 218 26.56 5.46 9.70
N LYS A 219 26.05 6.25 10.65
CA LYS A 219 25.88 5.89 12.06
C LYS A 219 24.66 5.04 12.35
N ILE A 220 23.67 5.02 11.45
CA ILE A 220 22.42 4.28 11.62
C ILE A 220 22.68 2.78 11.41
N ASP A 221 22.20 1.95 12.33
CA ASP A 221 22.34 0.49 12.28
C ASP A 221 21.91 -0.09 10.94
N ALA A 222 20.74 0.30 10.43
CA ALA A 222 20.23 -0.16 9.13
C ALA A 222 21.16 0.16 7.96
N VAL A 223 21.86 1.29 8.00
CA VAL A 223 22.78 1.71 6.95
C VAL A 223 24.09 0.93 7.05
N ARG A 224 24.63 0.83 8.26
CA ARG A 224 25.87 0.10 8.55
C ARG A 224 25.75 -1.38 8.21
N ASP A 225 24.63 -2.00 8.60
CA ASP A 225 24.41 -3.44 8.46
C ASP A 225 23.78 -3.79 7.08
N GLY A 226 23.46 -2.79 6.25
CA GLY A 226 22.95 -2.97 4.89
C GLY A 226 21.45 -3.27 4.79
N HIS A 227 20.70 -3.10 5.88
CA HIS A 227 19.26 -3.38 5.98
C HIS A 227 18.40 -2.25 5.39
N ILE A 228 18.63 -1.95 4.12
CA ILE A 228 17.84 -0.98 3.33
C ILE A 228 17.12 -1.73 2.23
N TYR A 229 15.79 -1.70 2.25
CA TYR A 229 14.93 -2.46 1.35
C TYR A 229 13.95 -1.55 0.61
N GLU A 230 13.38 -2.05 -0.46
CA GLU A 230 12.27 -1.44 -1.19
C GLU A 230 11.05 -2.36 -1.14
N VAL A 231 9.89 -1.79 -0.80
CA VAL A 231 8.59 -2.37 -1.09
C VAL A 231 7.90 -1.41 -2.07
N LYS A 232 7.56 -1.90 -3.26
CA LYS A 232 6.95 -1.03 -4.29
C LYS A 232 5.66 -0.38 -3.81
N SER A 233 5.49 0.89 -4.14
CA SER A 233 4.31 1.68 -3.74
C SER A 233 2.98 1.05 -4.16
N THR A 234 2.97 0.33 -5.28
CA THR A 234 1.79 -0.40 -5.77
C THR A 234 1.34 -1.55 -4.88
N TYR A 235 2.18 -2.01 -3.95
CA TYR A 235 1.83 -3.05 -2.98
C TYR A 235 1.51 -2.49 -1.60
N ILE A 236 2.08 -1.35 -1.21
CA ILE A 236 1.99 -0.92 0.18
C ILE A 236 1.37 0.46 0.39
N LEU A 237 1.48 1.36 -0.59
CA LEU A 237 0.91 2.71 -0.49
C LEU A 237 -0.51 2.82 -1.05
N GLN A 238 -1.09 1.72 -1.51
CA GLN A 238 -2.50 1.64 -1.89
C GLN A 238 -3.28 1.04 -0.72
N PRO A 239 -4.19 1.80 -0.07
CA PRO A 239 -4.94 1.31 1.09
C PRO A 239 -6.06 0.35 0.65
N GLY A 240 -5.68 -0.84 0.24
CA GLY A 240 -6.54 -1.86 -0.34
C GLY A 240 -5.97 -3.27 -0.24
N PRO A 241 -6.54 -4.24 -0.98
CA PRO A 241 -6.18 -5.66 -0.85
C PRO A 241 -4.70 -5.96 -1.04
N ALA A 242 -4.00 -5.25 -1.96
CA ALA A 242 -2.57 -5.46 -2.20
C ALA A 242 -1.71 -5.23 -0.95
N SER A 243 -2.04 -4.24 -0.13
CA SER A 243 -1.29 -3.95 1.10
C SER A 243 -1.49 -5.04 2.17
N LEU A 244 -2.68 -5.64 2.21
CA LEU A 244 -3.05 -6.71 3.14
C LEU A 244 -2.57 -8.11 2.69
N THR A 245 -2.07 -8.23 1.48
CA THR A 245 -1.59 -9.49 0.90
C THR A 245 -0.11 -9.43 0.58
N GLU A 246 0.25 -9.05 -0.64
CA GLU A 246 1.63 -9.03 -1.11
C GLU A 246 2.49 -8.01 -0.34
N GLY A 247 1.94 -6.81 -0.05
CA GLY A 247 2.66 -5.76 0.67
C GLY A 247 3.15 -6.21 2.04
N ILE A 248 2.25 -6.76 2.87
CA ILE A 248 2.61 -7.24 4.21
C ILE A 248 3.53 -8.47 4.18
N ARG A 249 3.37 -9.38 3.20
CA ARG A 249 4.26 -10.53 3.03
C ARG A 249 5.70 -10.10 2.73
N GLN A 250 5.88 -9.07 1.90
CA GLN A 250 7.19 -8.51 1.63
C GLN A 250 7.82 -7.90 2.89
N ILE A 251 7.06 -7.12 3.66
CA ILE A 251 7.53 -6.57 4.94
C ILE A 251 7.90 -7.70 5.91
N HIS A 252 7.05 -8.70 6.07
CA HIS A 252 7.30 -9.83 6.97
C HIS A 252 8.55 -10.62 6.58
N ALA A 253 8.76 -10.87 5.28
CA ALA A 253 9.96 -11.55 4.79
C ALA A 253 11.24 -10.74 5.05
N ILE A 254 11.20 -9.41 4.87
CA ILE A 254 12.31 -8.51 5.21
C ILE A 254 12.64 -8.60 6.71
N LEU A 255 11.63 -8.49 7.57
CA LEU A 255 11.84 -8.50 9.01
C LEU A 255 12.33 -9.87 9.49
N ALA A 256 11.77 -10.97 8.98
CA ALA A 256 12.21 -12.32 9.27
C ALA A 256 13.70 -12.55 8.88
N HIS A 257 14.11 -12.03 7.71
CA HIS A 257 15.50 -12.07 7.28
C HIS A 257 16.42 -11.32 8.26
N VAL A 258 16.04 -10.13 8.69
CA VAL A 258 16.82 -9.31 9.64
C VAL A 258 16.99 -9.99 11.00
N VAL A 259 15.93 -10.66 11.50
CA VAL A 259 15.99 -11.37 12.79
C VAL A 259 16.50 -12.82 12.68
N GLY A 260 16.85 -13.28 11.47
CA GLY A 260 17.41 -14.62 11.23
C GLY A 260 16.39 -15.77 11.36
N VAL A 261 15.10 -15.50 11.13
CA VAL A 261 14.03 -16.50 11.24
C VAL A 261 13.56 -16.95 9.86
N GLN A 262 13.37 -18.26 9.69
CA GLN A 262 12.74 -18.82 8.49
C GLN A 262 11.21 -18.68 8.59
N ILE A 263 10.59 -18.20 7.52
CA ILE A 263 9.13 -18.11 7.42
C ILE A 263 8.56 -19.26 6.60
N PRO A 264 7.33 -19.72 6.91
CA PRO A 264 6.63 -20.74 6.13
C PRO A 264 6.47 -20.31 4.66
N ASP A 265 6.50 -21.30 3.74
CA ASP A 265 6.42 -21.02 2.30
C ASP A 265 5.13 -20.29 1.90
N GLU A 266 4.01 -20.61 2.54
CA GLU A 266 2.72 -19.98 2.31
C GLU A 266 2.66 -18.49 2.72
N LEU A 267 3.60 -18.02 3.54
CA LEU A 267 3.72 -16.61 3.94
C LEU A 267 4.76 -15.84 3.13
N ARG A 268 5.47 -16.51 2.23
CA ARG A 268 6.45 -15.83 1.35
C ARG A 268 5.74 -14.93 0.34
N PRO A 269 6.40 -13.84 -0.10
CA PRO A 269 5.91 -13.04 -1.22
C PRO A 269 5.59 -13.89 -2.44
N LEU A 270 4.52 -13.52 -3.16
CA LEU A 270 4.05 -14.24 -4.35
C LEU A 270 4.89 -13.91 -5.59
N GLU A 271 5.46 -12.71 -5.66
CA GLU A 271 6.39 -12.31 -6.72
C GLU A 271 7.79 -12.79 -6.40
N LYS A 272 8.49 -13.32 -7.41
CA LYS A 272 9.84 -13.86 -7.28
C LYS A 272 10.78 -12.91 -6.56
N GLN A 273 11.26 -13.35 -5.40
CA GLN A 273 12.15 -12.64 -4.48
C GLN A 273 13.54 -12.34 -5.05
N ASP A 274 13.90 -12.83 -6.23
CA ASP A 274 15.26 -12.77 -6.78
C ASP A 274 15.83 -11.35 -6.89
N ALA A 275 14.99 -10.31 -6.88
CA ALA A 275 15.43 -8.92 -6.90
C ALA A 275 15.61 -8.28 -5.50
N MET A 276 14.96 -8.79 -4.45
CA MET A 276 14.99 -8.16 -3.11
C MET A 276 16.16 -8.64 -2.25
N LEU A 277 16.49 -9.92 -2.30
CA LEU A 277 17.55 -10.52 -1.49
C LEU A 277 18.92 -10.52 -2.20
N ALA A 278 18.94 -10.61 -3.53
CA ALA A 278 20.19 -10.66 -4.32
C ALA A 278 21.06 -9.39 -4.26
N SER A 279 20.54 -8.27 -3.74
CA SER A 279 21.33 -7.03 -3.60
C SER A 279 22.01 -6.87 -2.24
N GLY A 280 21.86 -7.81 -1.33
CA GLY A 280 22.42 -7.76 0.04
C GLY A 280 23.54 -8.75 0.33
N VAL A 281 23.69 -9.81 -0.47
CA VAL A 281 24.70 -10.83 -0.21
C VAL A 281 25.75 -10.81 -1.31
N LYS A 282 26.82 -10.03 -1.14
CA LYS A 282 28.10 -10.41 -1.70
C LYS A 282 28.61 -11.54 -0.82
N SER A 283 28.50 -12.77 -1.32
CA SER A 283 29.20 -13.91 -0.75
C SER A 283 30.69 -13.62 -0.69
N ASN A 284 31.22 -13.40 0.48
CA ASN A 284 32.62 -13.69 0.76
C ASN A 284 32.75 -15.22 0.87
N VAL A 285 33.05 -15.88 -0.24
CA VAL A 285 33.65 -17.22 -0.27
C VAL A 285 34.75 -17.17 -1.29
N ALA A 286 35.94 -17.13 -0.79
CA ALA A 286 37.16 -17.82 -1.18
C ALA A 286 38.34 -17.22 -0.45
#